data_996e7330b81702d8b2e546acff3b057c
#
_entry.id   996e7330b81702d8b2e546acff3b057c
#
_cell.length_a   1.000
_cell.length_b   1.000
_cell.length_c   1.000
_cell.angle_alpha   90.00
_cell.angle_beta   90.00
_cell.angle_gamma   90.00
#
_symmetry.space_group_name_H-M   'P 1'
#
loop_
_entity.id
_entity.type
_entity.pdbx_description
1 polymer ?
#
loop_
_entity_poly.entity_id
_entity_poly.type
_entity_poly.pdbx_seq_one_letter_code
_entity_poly.pdbx_strand_id
1 'polypeptide(L)'
;MLSIESLPFFFLLLFFSYLVGSISFGLLITKALRLGDIRSIGSGNTGATNVLRTGNKTAALLTLVLDASKGALVVYFSLHYYDMFSTSCAAITVFLGHLFPLWQKFKGGKGVATLLGIILVFSFKAGMLTCLISVSYTHLTLPTILLV
;
A
#
# COMPACT_ATOMS: atom_id res chain seq x y z
N MET A 1 17.59 3.55 22.14
CA MET A 1 18.65 4.42 21.61
C MET A 1 19.46 3.62 20.63
N LEU A 2 19.50 4.01 19.35
CA LEU A 2 20.26 3.27 18.31
C LEU A 2 21.76 3.35 18.66
N SER A 3 22.42 2.20 18.78
CA SER A 3 23.88 2.14 18.90
C SER A 3 24.51 2.42 17.54
N ILE A 4 25.76 2.91 17.51
CA ILE A 4 26.48 3.16 16.25
C ILE A 4 26.58 1.88 15.41
N GLU A 5 26.67 0.71 16.05
CA GLU A 5 26.72 -0.58 15.38
C GLU A 5 25.38 -0.98 14.71
N SER A 6 24.25 -0.47 15.18
CA SER A 6 22.91 -0.75 14.61
C SER A 6 22.53 0.19 13.46
N LEU A 7 23.25 1.30 13.27
CA LEU A 7 22.97 2.30 12.22
C LEU A 7 22.95 1.71 10.79
N PRO A 8 23.93 0.87 10.38
CA PRO A 8 23.89 0.28 9.03
C PRO A 8 22.65 -0.58 8.80
N PHE A 9 22.25 -1.39 9.78
CA PHE A 9 21.07 -2.23 9.70
C PHE A 9 19.77 -1.43 9.65
N PHE A 10 19.72 -0.30 10.38
CA PHE A 10 18.59 0.64 10.31
C PHE A 10 18.44 1.22 8.89
N PHE A 11 19.51 1.71 8.28
CA PHE A 11 19.43 2.24 6.91
C PHE A 11 19.10 1.17 5.88
N LEU A 12 19.62 -0.05 6.05
CA LEU A 12 19.23 -1.19 5.20
C LEU A 12 17.74 -1.51 5.33
N LEU A 13 17.19 -1.50 6.55
CA LEU A 13 15.77 -1.69 6.78
C LEU A 13 14.95 -0.65 6.02
N LEU A 14 15.28 0.64 6.13
CA LEU A 14 14.57 1.70 5.42
C LEU A 14 14.67 1.55 3.91
N PHE A 15 15.86 1.26 3.39
CA PHE A 15 16.11 1.05 1.97
C PHE A 15 15.25 -0.08 1.41
N PHE A 16 15.27 -1.26 2.05
CA PHE A 16 14.43 -2.39 1.61
C PHE A 16 12.94 -2.13 1.78
N SER A 17 12.53 -1.47 2.86
CA SER A 17 11.14 -1.06 3.07
C SER A 17 10.63 -0.16 1.94
N TYR A 18 11.45 0.79 1.50
CA TYR A 18 11.13 1.66 0.37
C TYR A 18 11.03 0.89 -0.95
N LEU A 19 11.96 -0.02 -1.23
CA LEU A 19 11.93 -0.85 -2.43
C LEU A 19 10.68 -1.73 -2.49
N VAL A 20 10.33 -2.39 -1.38
CA VAL A 20 9.11 -3.19 -1.27
C VAL A 20 7.87 -2.30 -1.47
N GLY A 21 7.84 -1.14 -0.85
CA GLY A 21 6.78 -0.14 -1.04
C GLY A 21 6.62 0.26 -2.50
N SER A 22 7.74 0.45 -3.20
CA SER A 22 7.78 0.90 -4.61
C SER A 22 7.24 -0.14 -5.61
N ILE A 23 6.99 -1.38 -5.19
CA ILE A 23 6.34 -2.38 -6.04
C ILE A 23 4.86 -1.99 -6.24
N SER A 24 4.47 -1.69 -7.46
CA SER A 24 3.08 -1.40 -7.85
C SER A 24 2.39 -2.65 -8.36
N PHE A 25 1.70 -3.35 -7.49
CA PHE A 25 1.01 -4.58 -7.87
C PHE A 25 -0.10 -4.33 -8.90
N GLY A 26 -0.79 -3.21 -8.85
CA GLY A 26 -1.79 -2.86 -9.86
C GLY A 26 -1.23 -2.84 -11.28
N LEU A 27 -0.06 -2.24 -11.51
CA LEU A 27 0.59 -2.27 -12.82
C LEU A 27 1.10 -3.65 -13.21
N LEU A 28 1.66 -4.40 -12.26
CA LEU A 28 2.18 -5.75 -12.52
C LEU A 28 1.04 -6.68 -12.92
N ILE A 29 -0.07 -6.67 -12.19
CA ILE A 29 -1.23 -7.53 -12.43
C ILE A 29 -1.90 -7.17 -13.77
N THR A 30 -2.14 -5.87 -14.02
CA THR A 30 -2.79 -5.46 -15.27
C THR A 30 -1.92 -5.75 -16.50
N LYS A 31 -0.61 -5.62 -16.37
CA LYS A 31 0.33 -6.02 -17.43
C LYS A 31 0.34 -7.53 -17.65
N ALA A 32 0.37 -8.33 -16.56
CA ALA A 32 0.35 -9.79 -16.64
C ALA A 32 -0.95 -10.33 -17.28
N LEU A 33 -2.08 -9.71 -16.95
CA LEU A 33 -3.40 -10.09 -17.46
C LEU A 33 -3.76 -9.39 -18.79
N ARG A 34 -2.84 -8.60 -19.38
CA ARG A 34 -3.04 -7.87 -20.63
C ARG A 34 -4.28 -6.96 -20.63
N LEU A 35 -4.56 -6.31 -19.50
CA LEU A 35 -5.72 -5.42 -19.33
C LEU A 35 -5.46 -3.97 -19.79
N GLY A 36 -4.32 -3.70 -20.41
CA GLY A 36 -3.92 -2.36 -20.82
C GLY A 36 -3.19 -1.57 -19.73
N ASP A 37 -2.85 -0.33 -20.03
CA ASP A 37 -2.17 0.56 -19.08
C ASP A 37 -3.19 1.34 -18.23
N ILE A 38 -3.31 0.98 -16.96
CA ILE A 38 -4.26 1.63 -16.03
C ILE A 38 -3.94 3.11 -15.80
N ARG A 39 -2.76 3.59 -16.16
CA ARG A 39 -2.40 5.01 -16.05
C ARG A 39 -3.11 5.88 -17.09
N SER A 40 -3.59 5.29 -18.19
CA SER A 40 -4.41 5.94 -19.20
C SER A 40 -5.91 5.89 -18.93
N ILE A 41 -6.33 5.20 -17.83
CA ILE A 41 -7.73 4.98 -17.49
C ILE A 41 -8.10 5.76 -16.21
N GLY A 42 -9.23 6.38 -16.20
CA GLY A 42 -9.84 7.00 -15.02
C GLY A 42 -8.94 8.01 -14.34
N SER A 43 -8.55 7.73 -13.08
CA SER A 43 -7.70 8.64 -12.29
C SER A 43 -6.21 8.58 -12.60
N GLY A 44 -5.77 7.64 -13.46
CA GLY A 44 -4.35 7.38 -13.72
C GLY A 44 -3.58 6.74 -12.57
N ASN A 45 -4.25 6.47 -11.44
CA ASN A 45 -3.63 5.85 -10.28
C ASN A 45 -3.40 4.34 -10.48
N THR A 46 -2.38 3.80 -9.81
CA THR A 46 -2.01 2.38 -9.90
C THR A 46 -2.70 1.48 -8.86
N GLY A 47 -3.63 2.01 -8.06
CA GLY A 47 -4.32 1.29 -7.01
C GLY A 47 -5.53 0.48 -7.48
N ALA A 48 -6.03 -0.41 -6.59
CA ALA A 48 -7.11 -1.36 -6.86
C ALA A 48 -8.39 -0.74 -7.45
N THR A 49 -8.79 0.46 -6.98
CA THR A 49 -9.97 1.17 -7.49
C THR A 49 -9.84 1.49 -8.98
N ASN A 50 -8.64 1.84 -9.45
CA ASN A 50 -8.42 2.12 -10.86
C ASN A 50 -8.31 0.83 -11.69
N VAL A 51 -7.72 -0.24 -11.11
CA VAL A 51 -7.73 -1.58 -11.72
C VAL A 51 -9.16 -2.09 -11.90
N LEU A 52 -10.07 -1.83 -10.95
CA LEU A 52 -11.49 -2.21 -11.06
C LEU A 52 -12.17 -1.62 -12.30
N ARG A 53 -11.73 -0.44 -12.76
CA ARG A 53 -12.27 0.20 -13.98
C ARG A 53 -11.93 -0.53 -15.27
N THR A 54 -10.99 -1.45 -15.26
CA THR A 54 -10.75 -2.38 -16.39
C THR A 54 -11.85 -3.44 -16.54
N GLY A 55 -12.81 -3.51 -15.59
CA GLY A 55 -13.86 -4.52 -15.55
C GLY A 55 -13.45 -5.83 -14.87
N ASN A 56 -12.15 -6.02 -14.55
CA ASN A 56 -11.65 -7.25 -13.94
C ASN A 56 -11.64 -7.15 -12.41
N LYS A 57 -12.66 -7.70 -11.76
CA LYS A 57 -12.83 -7.69 -10.30
C LYS A 57 -11.73 -8.49 -9.59
N THR A 58 -11.29 -9.60 -10.17
CA THR A 58 -10.23 -10.45 -9.60
C THR A 58 -8.87 -9.70 -9.57
N ALA A 59 -8.54 -9.03 -10.67
CA ALA A 59 -7.33 -8.20 -10.73
C ALA A 59 -7.35 -7.08 -9.68
N ALA A 60 -8.50 -6.44 -9.49
CA ALA A 60 -8.67 -5.39 -8.48
C ALA A 60 -8.51 -5.95 -7.05
N LEU A 61 -9.11 -7.10 -6.76
CA LEU A 61 -8.98 -7.75 -5.45
C LEU A 61 -7.54 -8.17 -5.18
N LEU A 62 -6.87 -8.79 -6.15
CA LEU A 62 -5.46 -9.17 -6.02
C LEU A 62 -4.57 -7.94 -5.78
N THR A 63 -4.81 -6.84 -6.48
CA THR A 63 -4.09 -5.58 -6.27
C THR A 63 -4.28 -5.08 -4.84
N LEU A 64 -5.52 -5.08 -4.34
CA LEU A 64 -5.84 -4.64 -2.98
C LEU A 64 -5.10 -5.47 -1.93
N VAL A 65 -5.19 -6.80 -2.05
CA VAL A 65 -4.57 -7.75 -1.11
C VAL A 65 -3.05 -7.63 -1.13
N LEU A 66 -2.43 -7.59 -2.30
CA LEU A 66 -0.97 -7.50 -2.42
C LEU A 66 -0.43 -6.14 -1.98
N ASP A 67 -1.13 -5.05 -2.27
CA ASP A 67 -0.73 -3.72 -1.78
C ASP A 67 -0.90 -3.57 -0.25
N ALA A 68 -1.89 -4.24 0.35
CA ALA A 68 -2.02 -4.32 1.81
C ALA A 68 -0.93 -5.22 2.41
N SER A 69 -0.70 -6.38 1.80
CA SER A 69 0.28 -7.36 2.27
C SER A 69 1.70 -6.81 2.33
N LYS A 70 2.13 -5.99 1.35
CA LYS A 70 3.50 -5.45 1.38
C LYS A 70 3.74 -4.54 2.58
N GLY A 71 2.76 -3.71 2.96
CA GLY A 71 2.83 -2.88 4.16
C GLY A 71 2.81 -3.72 5.43
N ALA A 72 1.89 -4.69 5.50
CA ALA A 72 1.76 -5.63 6.60
C ALA A 72 3.04 -6.45 6.83
N LEU A 73 3.62 -7.00 5.78
CA LEU A 73 4.84 -7.82 5.86
C LEU A 73 6.04 -7.01 6.36
N VAL A 74 6.25 -5.81 5.82
CA VAL A 74 7.36 -4.93 6.27
C VAL A 74 7.23 -4.65 7.77
N VAL A 75 6.04 -4.25 8.24
CA VAL A 75 5.82 -3.96 9.66
C VAL A 75 5.94 -5.22 10.52
N TYR A 76 5.38 -6.34 10.09
CA TYR A 76 5.45 -7.60 10.82
C TYR A 76 6.90 -8.05 11.05
N PHE A 77 7.71 -8.08 9.99
CA PHE A 77 9.13 -8.44 10.11
C PHE A 77 9.91 -7.41 10.93
N SER A 78 9.63 -6.13 10.76
CA SER A 78 10.32 -5.09 11.53
C SER A 78 10.01 -5.19 13.02
N LEU A 79 8.76 -5.47 13.42
CA LEU A 79 8.39 -5.68 14.82
C LEU A 79 9.10 -6.88 15.46
N HIS A 80 9.45 -7.89 14.66
CA HIS A 80 10.10 -9.08 15.18
C HIS A 80 11.61 -8.90 15.40
N TYR A 81 12.27 -8.09 14.60
CA TYR A 81 13.74 -7.97 14.58
C TYR A 81 14.26 -6.60 15.05
N TYR A 82 13.40 -5.59 15.14
CA TYR A 82 13.79 -4.22 15.43
C TYR A 82 12.89 -3.61 16.53
N ASP A 83 13.35 -2.51 17.10
CA ASP A 83 12.60 -1.73 18.07
C ASP A 83 11.42 -0.97 17.42
N MET A 84 10.52 -0.47 18.28
CA MET A 84 9.30 0.23 17.84
C MET A 84 9.58 1.48 16.99
N PHE A 85 10.65 2.21 17.31
CA PHE A 85 11.04 3.40 16.56
C PHE A 85 11.46 3.03 15.14
N SER A 86 12.37 2.05 14.99
CA SER A 86 12.82 1.56 13.69
C SER A 86 11.68 0.99 12.85
N THR A 87 10.77 0.26 13.49
CA THR A 87 9.56 -0.28 12.84
C THR A 87 8.64 0.84 12.34
N SER A 88 8.45 1.90 13.13
CA SER A 88 7.64 3.04 12.71
C SER A 88 8.25 3.77 11.51
N CYS A 89 9.57 3.92 11.51
CA CYS A 89 10.29 4.48 10.36
C CYS A 89 10.16 3.61 9.10
N ALA A 90 10.25 2.27 9.25
CA ALA A 90 10.05 1.33 8.14
C ALA A 90 8.61 1.39 7.59
N ALA A 91 7.61 1.51 8.47
CA ALA A 91 6.20 1.67 8.10
C ALA A 91 5.96 2.94 7.28
N ILE A 92 6.52 4.07 7.69
CA ILE A 92 6.46 5.32 6.93
C ILE A 92 7.17 5.14 5.59
N THR A 93 8.31 4.49 5.58
CA THR A 93 9.15 4.33 4.39
C THR A 93 8.49 3.43 3.34
N VAL A 94 7.87 2.29 3.74
CA VAL A 94 7.12 1.44 2.81
C VAL A 94 5.89 2.16 2.25
N PHE A 95 5.23 2.99 3.06
CA PHE A 95 4.11 3.82 2.62
C PHE A 95 4.56 4.86 1.60
N LEU A 96 5.66 5.58 1.86
CA LEU A 96 6.25 6.53 0.91
C LEU A 96 6.68 5.85 -0.39
N GLY A 97 7.24 4.63 -0.33
CA GLY A 97 7.55 3.84 -1.51
C GLY A 97 6.33 3.57 -2.38
N HIS A 98 5.16 3.30 -1.77
CA HIS A 98 3.92 3.13 -2.54
C HIS A 98 3.42 4.44 -3.19
N LEU A 99 3.54 5.59 -2.50
CA LEU A 99 3.13 6.89 -3.05
C LEU A 99 4.09 7.37 -4.15
N PHE A 100 5.38 7.16 -3.94
CA PHE A 100 6.46 7.69 -4.79
C PHE A 100 7.39 6.57 -5.28
N PRO A 101 6.88 5.60 -6.07
CA PRO A 101 7.68 4.47 -6.51
C PRO A 101 8.76 4.91 -7.52
N LEU A 102 10.00 4.42 -7.31
CA LEU A 102 11.15 4.71 -8.18
C LEU A 102 10.88 4.37 -9.65
N TRP A 103 10.28 3.21 -9.90
CA TRP A 103 10.05 2.65 -11.24
C TRP A 103 9.01 3.42 -12.06
N GLN A 104 8.24 4.33 -11.44
CA GLN A 104 7.11 5.04 -12.04
C GLN A 104 7.31 6.57 -12.03
N LYS A 105 8.56 7.03 -12.05
CA LYS A 105 8.89 8.47 -11.99
C LYS A 105 8.19 9.15 -10.80
N PHE A 106 8.14 8.47 -9.65
CA PHE A 106 7.52 8.93 -8.41
C PHE A 106 6.00 9.18 -8.48
N LYS A 107 5.30 8.59 -9.44
CA LYS A 107 3.84 8.67 -9.59
C LYS A 107 3.20 7.33 -9.23
N GLY A 108 2.90 7.12 -7.95
CA GLY A 108 2.33 5.88 -7.42
C GLY A 108 0.83 5.94 -7.17
N GLY A 109 0.38 5.10 -6.23
CA GLY A 109 -1.00 5.04 -5.78
C GLY A 109 -1.32 6.01 -4.64
N LYS A 110 -2.53 5.91 -4.09
CA LYS A 110 -2.97 6.69 -2.91
C LYS A 110 -2.55 6.07 -1.58
N GLY A 111 -2.07 4.84 -1.57
CA GLY A 111 -1.55 4.16 -0.39
C GLY A 111 -2.59 3.60 0.58
N VAL A 112 -3.88 3.70 0.29
CA VAL A 112 -4.94 3.28 1.23
C VAL A 112 -4.81 1.82 1.65
N ALA A 113 -4.64 0.90 0.68
CA ALA A 113 -4.46 -0.52 0.97
C ALA A 113 -3.20 -0.79 1.80
N THR A 114 -2.07 -0.18 1.43
CA THR A 114 -0.80 -0.31 2.14
C THR A 114 -0.91 0.21 3.57
N LEU A 115 -1.56 1.36 3.78
CA LEU A 115 -1.82 1.93 5.10
C LEU A 115 -2.70 1.01 5.96
N LEU A 116 -3.77 0.44 5.38
CA LEU A 116 -4.62 -0.52 6.09
C LEU A 116 -3.82 -1.76 6.53
N GLY A 117 -2.95 -2.29 5.67
CA GLY A 117 -2.07 -3.40 6.01
C GLY A 117 -1.11 -3.06 7.17
N ILE A 118 -0.53 -1.87 7.16
CA ILE A 118 0.33 -1.36 8.23
C ILE A 118 -0.43 -1.30 9.57
N ILE A 119 -1.60 -0.66 9.58
CA ILE A 119 -2.40 -0.46 10.80
C ILE A 119 -2.89 -1.79 11.37
N LEU A 120 -3.29 -2.75 10.52
CA LEU A 120 -3.73 -4.09 10.95
C LEU A 120 -2.65 -4.82 11.75
N VAL A 121 -1.38 -4.66 11.39
CA VAL A 121 -0.27 -5.30 12.10
C VAL A 121 0.09 -4.56 13.38
N PHE A 122 0.09 -3.22 13.39
CA PHE A 122 0.33 -2.46 14.62
C PHE A 122 -0.77 -2.64 15.66
N SER A 123 -2.03 -2.65 15.22
CA SER A 123 -3.19 -2.85 16.07
C SER A 123 -4.35 -3.43 15.26
N PHE A 124 -4.61 -4.72 15.46
CA PHE A 124 -5.70 -5.41 14.77
C PHE A 124 -7.06 -4.72 15.00
N LYS A 125 -7.32 -4.26 16.24
CA LYS A 125 -8.57 -3.54 16.57
C LYS A 125 -8.70 -2.22 15.79
N ALA A 126 -7.63 -1.42 15.77
CA ALA A 126 -7.62 -0.16 15.03
C ALA A 126 -7.72 -0.40 13.51
N GLY A 127 -7.03 -1.41 12.98
CA GLY A 127 -7.09 -1.79 11.59
C GLY A 127 -8.50 -2.22 11.15
N MET A 128 -9.15 -3.07 11.94
CA MET A 128 -10.54 -3.48 11.68
C MET A 128 -11.51 -2.31 11.69
N LEU A 129 -11.38 -1.41 12.68
CA LEU A 129 -12.21 -0.21 12.75
C LEU A 129 -11.99 0.69 11.53
N THR A 130 -10.74 0.91 11.13
CA THR A 130 -10.41 1.71 9.94
C THR A 130 -10.96 1.09 8.66
N CYS A 131 -10.90 -0.24 8.52
CA CYS A 131 -11.52 -0.95 7.40
C CYS A 131 -13.03 -0.75 7.38
N LEU A 132 -13.72 -0.91 8.51
CA LEU A 132 -15.17 -0.71 8.61
C LEU A 132 -15.57 0.72 8.24
N ILE A 133 -14.86 1.72 8.76
CA ILE A 133 -15.12 3.13 8.44
C ILE A 133 -14.89 3.41 6.95
N SER A 134 -13.79 2.88 6.38
CA SER A 134 -13.46 3.07 4.97
C SER A 134 -14.51 2.46 4.05
N VAL A 135 -14.98 1.24 4.34
CA VAL A 135 -16.05 0.57 3.58
C VAL A 135 -17.37 1.31 3.74
N SER A 136 -17.75 1.69 4.96
CA SER A 136 -18.98 2.44 5.21
C SER A 136 -19.01 3.78 4.48
N TYR A 137 -17.89 4.51 4.50
CA TYR A 137 -17.76 5.78 3.79
C TYR A 137 -17.93 5.60 2.27
N THR A 138 -17.29 4.61 1.68
CA THR A 138 -17.43 4.33 0.24
C THR A 138 -18.85 3.92 -0.14
N HIS A 139 -19.55 3.15 0.69
CA HIS A 139 -20.94 2.78 0.44
C HIS A 139 -21.93 3.93 0.60
N LEU A 140 -21.67 4.88 1.50
CA LEU A 140 -22.52 6.04 1.73
C LEU A 140 -22.31 7.14 0.69
N THR A 141 -21.09 7.33 0.19
CA THR A 141 -20.76 8.42 -0.73
C THR A 141 -20.96 8.06 -2.21
N LEU A 142 -20.82 6.79 -2.61
CA LEU A 142 -21.05 6.38 -3.99
C LEU A 142 -22.47 6.62 -4.49
N PRO A 143 -23.56 6.30 -3.75
CA PRO A 143 -24.92 6.62 -4.22
C PRO A 143 -25.21 8.13 -4.24
N THR A 144 -24.59 8.93 -3.37
CA THR A 144 -24.82 10.37 -3.34
C THR A 144 -24.21 11.12 -4.53
N ILE A 145 -23.08 10.63 -5.05
CA ILE A 145 -22.41 11.19 -6.22
C ILE A 145 -23.13 10.80 -7.53
N LEU A 146 -23.88 9.70 -7.54
CA LEU A 146 -24.70 9.28 -8.69
C LEU A 146 -26.06 9.99 -8.76
N LEU A 147 -26.45 10.74 -7.72
CA LEU A 147 -27.71 11.47 -7.64
C LEU A 147 -27.55 12.99 -7.90
N VAL A 148 -26.34 13.47 -8.18
CA VAL A 148 -26.03 14.84 -8.59
C VAL A 148 -25.45 14.83 -10.00
#